data_508f742fad3aca932e0432bd000f7a30
#
_entry.id   508f742fad3aca932e0432bd000f7a30
#
_cell.length_a   1.000
_cell.length_b   1.000
_cell.length_c   1.000
_cell.angle_alpha   90.00
_cell.angle_beta   90.00
_cell.angle_gamma   90.00
#
_symmetry.space_group_name_H-M   'P 1'
#
loop_
_entity.id
_entity.type
_entity.pdbx_description
1 polymer ?
#
loop_
_entity_poly.entity_id
_entity_poly.type
_entity_poly.pdbx_seq_one_letter_code
_entity_poly.pdbx_strand_id
1 'polypeptide(L)'
;MTSEWRIGIALAVCVSGLLYGGIAQGEPEAKTLRGNVARGKTLFVRNCAGCHGPEGGGDGYRLLGQDPANLTAPSTRKKSDAELLKTIHNGKPNMPAWKGNLSESQSRDVLAYVRTLGK
;
A
#
# COMPACT_ATOMS: atom_id res chain seq x y z
N MET A 1 64.04 41.85 -41.73
CA MET A 1 63.57 41.51 -41.24
C MET A 1 62.19 41.24 -40.87
N THR A 2 61.59 40.24 -40.99
CA THR A 2 60.16 40.05 -40.83
C THR A 2 59.86 39.33 -39.51
N SER A 3 59.25 40.00 -38.55
CA SER A 3 58.79 39.47 -37.30
C SER A 3 57.39 38.88 -37.45
N GLU A 4 57.30 37.59 -37.39
CA GLU A 4 56.02 36.86 -37.40
C GLU A 4 55.44 36.82 -35.98
N TRP A 5 54.39 37.57 -35.76
CA TRP A 5 53.59 37.51 -34.53
C TRP A 5 52.55 36.41 -34.67
N ARG A 6 52.78 35.31 -34.00
CA ARG A 6 51.79 34.23 -33.88
C ARG A 6 50.98 34.45 -32.63
N ILE A 7 49.80 35.02 -32.80
CA ILE A 7 48.82 35.13 -31.73
C ILE A 7 48.16 33.76 -31.55
N GLY A 8 48.49 33.10 -30.43
CA GLY A 8 47.82 31.89 -30.03
C GLY A 8 46.49 32.22 -29.38
N ILE A 9 45.41 31.91 -30.09
CA ILE A 9 44.07 31.99 -29.52
C ILE A 9 43.85 30.74 -28.69
N ALA A 10 43.92 30.91 -27.38
CA ALA A 10 43.50 29.86 -26.46
C ALA A 10 41.96 29.80 -26.43
N LEU A 11 41.38 28.81 -27.10
CA LEU A 11 39.99 28.48 -27.00
C LEU A 11 39.72 27.86 -25.60
N ALA A 12 39.20 28.68 -24.72
CA ALA A 12 38.65 28.19 -23.44
C ALA A 12 37.31 27.46 -23.72
N VAL A 13 37.38 26.14 -23.74
CA VAL A 13 36.17 25.30 -23.80
C VAL A 13 35.56 25.33 -22.42
N CYS A 14 34.53 26.19 -22.22
CA CYS A 14 33.65 26.10 -21.09
C CYS A 14 32.81 24.83 -21.20
N VAL A 15 33.25 23.77 -20.56
CA VAL A 15 32.42 22.58 -20.34
C VAL A 15 31.39 22.96 -19.27
N SER A 16 30.24 23.45 -19.69
CA SER A 16 29.05 23.59 -18.82
C SER A 16 28.58 22.19 -18.44
N GLY A 17 29.03 21.72 -17.28
CA GLY A 17 28.52 20.50 -16.67
C GLY A 17 27.06 20.69 -16.32
N LEU A 18 26.18 20.20 -17.16
CA LEU A 18 24.78 19.97 -16.81
C LEU A 18 24.75 18.91 -15.69
N LEU A 19 24.63 19.39 -14.46
CA LEU A 19 24.25 18.57 -13.33
C LEU A 19 22.81 18.08 -13.58
N TYR A 20 22.67 16.96 -14.22
CA TYR A 20 21.43 16.19 -14.18
C TYR A 20 21.29 15.69 -12.74
N GLY A 21 20.61 16.49 -11.93
CA GLY A 21 20.07 16.04 -10.66
C GLY A 21 19.09 14.92 -10.95
N GLY A 22 19.56 13.69 -10.94
CA GLY A 22 18.69 12.51 -10.95
C GLY A 22 17.82 12.58 -9.72
N ILE A 23 16.54 12.92 -9.93
CA ILE A 23 15.50 12.71 -8.92
C ILE A 23 15.42 11.20 -8.78
N ALA A 24 16.03 10.68 -7.72
CA ALA A 24 15.86 9.29 -7.33
C ALA A 24 14.40 9.13 -6.91
N GLN A 25 13.54 8.78 -7.84
CA GLN A 25 12.22 8.26 -7.55
C GLN A 25 12.39 6.84 -7.04
N GLY A 26 12.90 6.75 -5.83
CA GLY A 26 12.89 5.52 -5.05
C GLY A 26 11.51 5.32 -4.49
N GLU A 27 10.57 4.91 -5.30
CA GLU A 27 9.35 4.31 -4.79
C GLU A 27 9.71 2.94 -4.22
N PRO A 28 9.54 2.73 -2.92
CA PRO A 28 9.81 1.41 -2.37
C PRO A 28 8.68 0.45 -2.74
N GLU A 29 8.82 -0.26 -3.86
CA GLU A 29 7.92 -1.36 -4.24
C GLU A 29 7.65 -2.34 -3.09
N ALA A 30 8.65 -2.56 -2.25
CA ALA A 30 8.52 -3.39 -1.06
C ALA A 30 7.45 -2.89 -0.06
N LYS A 31 7.23 -1.57 0.03
CA LYS A 31 6.19 -0.98 0.87
C LYS A 31 4.79 -1.18 0.29
N THR A 32 4.69 -1.15 -1.03
CA THR A 32 3.43 -1.39 -1.75
C THR A 32 2.95 -2.83 -1.59
N LEU A 33 3.87 -3.81 -1.54
CA LEU A 33 3.52 -5.22 -1.33
C LEU A 33 3.04 -5.53 0.09
N ARG A 34 3.52 -4.80 1.10
CA ARG A 34 3.20 -5.06 2.52
C ARG A 34 1.92 -4.39 3.00
N GLY A 35 1.35 -3.46 2.25
CA GLY A 35 0.23 -2.63 2.67
C GLY A 35 0.61 -1.58 3.74
N ASN A 36 -0.19 -0.52 3.84
CA ASN A 36 -0.02 0.56 4.79
C ASN A 36 -1.03 0.43 5.93
N VAL A 37 -0.56 0.16 7.15
CA VAL A 37 -1.41 -0.09 8.32
C VAL A 37 -2.30 1.11 8.66
N ALA A 38 -1.77 2.34 8.61
CA ALA A 38 -2.55 3.53 8.96
C ALA A 38 -3.69 3.79 7.95
N ARG A 39 -3.39 3.66 6.66
CA ARG A 39 -4.40 3.76 5.60
C ARG A 39 -5.39 2.60 5.69
N GLY A 40 -4.91 1.40 6.00
CA GLY A 40 -5.73 0.22 6.23
C GLY A 40 -6.70 0.38 7.39
N LYS A 41 -6.27 1.01 8.49
CA LYS A 41 -7.15 1.35 9.61
C LYS A 41 -8.30 2.26 9.17
N THR A 42 -8.01 3.31 8.43
CA THR A 42 -9.03 4.23 7.91
C THR A 42 -10.05 3.50 7.02
N LEU A 43 -9.55 2.65 6.10
CA LEU A 43 -10.41 1.86 5.22
C LEU A 43 -11.22 0.82 5.99
N PHE A 44 -10.64 0.17 6.99
CA PHE A 44 -11.31 -0.80 7.84
C PHE A 44 -12.47 -0.17 8.63
N VAL A 45 -12.21 0.94 9.29
CA VAL A 45 -13.24 1.66 10.07
C VAL A 45 -14.42 2.05 9.18
N ARG A 46 -14.12 2.50 7.96
CA ARG A 46 -15.15 2.95 7.02
C ARG A 46 -15.98 1.81 6.43
N ASN A 47 -15.36 0.67 6.14
CA ASN A 47 -15.96 -0.36 5.28
C ASN A 47 -16.20 -1.70 5.99
N CYS A 48 -15.51 -2.00 7.07
CA CYS A 48 -15.45 -3.33 7.66
C CYS A 48 -15.95 -3.35 9.12
N ALA A 49 -15.64 -2.29 9.88
CA ALA A 49 -15.94 -2.23 11.31
C ALA A 49 -17.44 -2.29 11.62
N GLY A 50 -18.30 -1.87 10.70
CA GLY A 50 -19.75 -1.98 10.88
C GLY A 50 -20.20 -3.41 11.18
N CYS A 51 -19.61 -4.41 10.53
CA CYS A 51 -19.90 -5.81 10.75
C CYS A 51 -18.89 -6.47 11.69
N HIS A 52 -17.59 -6.27 11.45
CA HIS A 52 -16.53 -6.94 12.22
C HIS A 52 -16.26 -6.32 13.60
N GLY A 53 -16.89 -5.19 13.92
CA GLY A 53 -16.61 -4.42 15.13
C GLY A 53 -15.34 -3.54 14.97
N PRO A 54 -15.22 -2.47 15.77
CA PRO A 54 -14.11 -1.52 15.67
C PRO A 54 -12.75 -2.17 15.99
N GLU A 55 -12.74 -3.17 16.85
CA GLU A 55 -11.54 -3.95 17.23
C GLU A 55 -11.44 -5.29 16.47
N GLY A 56 -12.36 -5.53 15.52
CA GLY A 56 -12.37 -6.75 14.71
C GLY A 56 -12.86 -8.00 15.45
N GLY A 57 -13.55 -7.85 16.58
CA GLY A 57 -14.03 -8.96 17.43
C GLY A 57 -15.18 -9.77 16.83
N GLY A 58 -15.80 -9.29 15.75
CA GLY A 58 -17.00 -9.92 15.18
C GLY A 58 -18.29 -9.48 15.87
N ASP A 59 -18.22 -8.43 16.66
CA ASP A 59 -19.31 -7.92 17.52
C ASP A 59 -20.08 -6.74 16.93
N GLY A 60 -19.92 -6.51 15.63
CA GLY A 60 -20.64 -5.49 14.91
C GLY A 60 -22.04 -5.93 14.45
N TYR A 61 -22.56 -5.33 13.38
CA TYR A 61 -23.88 -5.63 12.83
C TYR A 61 -23.97 -7.06 12.31
N ARG A 62 -25.00 -7.77 12.75
CA ARG A 62 -25.35 -9.11 12.24
C ARG A 62 -26.28 -8.98 11.05
N LEU A 63 -25.76 -9.32 9.86
CA LEU A 63 -26.60 -9.46 8.69
C LEU A 63 -27.10 -10.90 8.59
N LEU A 64 -28.42 -11.09 8.46
CA LEU A 64 -29.03 -12.39 8.18
C LEU A 64 -28.71 -13.51 9.21
N GLY A 65 -28.50 -13.15 10.47
CA GLY A 65 -28.40 -14.13 11.56
C GLY A 65 -27.05 -14.84 11.73
N GLN A 66 -26.08 -14.59 10.86
CA GLN A 66 -24.71 -15.10 11.06
C GLN A 66 -23.80 -14.04 11.66
N ASP A 67 -23.03 -14.47 12.65
CA ASP A 67 -22.02 -13.59 13.25
C ASP A 67 -20.88 -13.31 12.26
N PRO A 68 -20.46 -12.04 12.11
CA PRO A 68 -19.26 -11.70 11.38
C PRO A 68 -18.05 -12.42 12.01
N ALA A 69 -17.10 -12.81 11.15
CA ALA A 69 -15.89 -13.48 11.64
C ALA A 69 -15.12 -12.61 12.64
N ASN A 70 -14.73 -13.20 13.76
CA ASN A 70 -13.78 -12.60 14.68
C ASN A 70 -12.39 -12.58 14.04
N LEU A 71 -11.91 -11.38 13.71
CA LEU A 71 -10.63 -11.19 13.02
C LEU A 71 -9.43 -11.34 13.95
N THR A 72 -9.65 -11.27 15.26
CA THR A 72 -8.61 -11.48 16.28
C THR A 72 -8.43 -12.95 16.65
N ALA A 73 -9.36 -13.81 16.24
CA ALA A 73 -9.34 -15.24 16.57
C ALA A 73 -8.16 -15.97 15.89
N PRO A 74 -7.59 -17.01 16.57
CA PRO A 74 -6.55 -17.84 16.00
C PRO A 74 -6.92 -18.47 14.65
N SER A 75 -8.19 -18.82 14.46
CA SER A 75 -8.71 -19.36 13.20
C SER A 75 -8.58 -18.42 12.01
N THR A 76 -8.73 -17.11 12.24
CA THR A 76 -8.50 -16.09 11.22
C THR A 76 -6.99 -15.80 11.04
N ARG A 77 -6.26 -15.72 12.15
CA ARG A 77 -4.82 -15.39 12.12
C ARG A 77 -3.98 -16.45 11.42
N LYS A 78 -4.37 -17.72 11.46
CA LYS A 78 -3.70 -18.84 10.79
C LYS A 78 -3.89 -18.86 9.29
N LYS A 79 -4.88 -18.15 8.75
CA LYS A 79 -5.09 -18.07 7.31
C LYS A 79 -3.98 -17.27 6.65
N SER A 80 -3.61 -17.68 5.44
CA SER A 80 -2.63 -16.96 4.62
C SER A 80 -3.17 -15.60 4.17
N ASP A 81 -2.27 -14.69 3.81
CA ASP A 81 -2.64 -13.40 3.26
C ASP A 81 -3.45 -13.54 1.96
N ALA A 82 -3.08 -14.51 1.13
CA ALA A 82 -3.79 -14.82 -0.10
C ALA A 82 -5.25 -15.25 0.15
N GLU A 83 -5.49 -16.10 1.16
CA GLU A 83 -6.85 -16.51 1.53
C GLU A 83 -7.68 -15.36 2.08
N LEU A 84 -7.08 -14.48 2.89
CA LEU A 84 -7.78 -13.33 3.44
C LEU A 84 -8.06 -12.28 2.35
N LEU A 85 -7.12 -12.00 1.46
CA LEU A 85 -7.33 -11.12 0.31
C LEU A 85 -8.42 -11.67 -0.62
N LYS A 86 -8.41 -12.97 -0.91
CA LYS A 86 -9.47 -13.62 -1.69
C LYS A 86 -10.84 -13.44 -1.03
N THR A 87 -10.91 -13.54 0.30
CA THR A 87 -12.15 -13.33 1.05
C THR A 87 -12.61 -11.86 0.96
N ILE A 88 -11.70 -10.89 1.10
CA ILE A 88 -12.01 -9.47 0.94
C ILE A 88 -12.51 -9.20 -0.49
N HIS A 89 -11.84 -9.71 -1.50
CA HIS A 89 -12.18 -9.44 -2.90
C HIS A 89 -13.51 -10.06 -3.31
N ASN A 90 -13.71 -11.32 -3.00
CA ASN A 90 -14.86 -12.09 -3.51
C ASN A 90 -16.04 -12.15 -2.54
N GLY A 91 -15.84 -11.76 -1.29
CA GLY A 91 -16.86 -11.86 -0.25
C GLY A 91 -17.18 -13.31 0.15
N LYS A 92 -18.21 -13.43 0.91
CA LYS A 92 -18.88 -14.68 1.35
C LYS A 92 -20.40 -14.44 1.39
N PRO A 93 -21.24 -15.44 1.62
CA PRO A 93 -22.71 -15.25 1.60
C PRO A 93 -23.19 -14.05 2.42
N ASN A 94 -22.56 -13.74 3.56
CA ASN A 94 -22.92 -12.62 4.43
C ASN A 94 -21.86 -11.51 4.48
N MET A 95 -20.88 -11.54 3.58
CA MET A 95 -19.85 -10.53 3.47
C MET A 95 -19.79 -10.04 2.02
N PRO A 96 -19.98 -8.74 1.75
CA PRO A 96 -19.94 -8.23 0.39
C PRO A 96 -18.54 -8.40 -0.25
N ALA A 97 -18.53 -8.53 -1.57
CA ALA A 97 -17.30 -8.52 -2.35
C ALA A 97 -16.79 -7.08 -2.50
N TRP A 98 -15.53 -6.87 -2.17
CA TRP A 98 -14.93 -5.52 -2.17
C TRP A 98 -14.08 -5.19 -3.39
N LYS A 99 -13.80 -6.16 -4.27
CA LYS A 99 -12.93 -5.94 -5.46
C LYS A 99 -13.41 -4.84 -6.41
N GLY A 100 -14.69 -4.48 -6.37
CA GLY A 100 -15.25 -3.38 -7.15
C GLY A 100 -15.13 -2.01 -6.47
N ASN A 101 -14.91 -2.00 -5.16
CA ASN A 101 -14.91 -0.80 -4.31
C ASN A 101 -13.51 -0.47 -3.73
N LEU A 102 -12.65 -1.46 -3.63
CA LEU A 102 -11.28 -1.32 -3.17
C LEU A 102 -10.32 -1.78 -4.27
N SER A 103 -9.28 -1.00 -4.52
CA SER A 103 -8.16 -1.45 -5.34
C SER A 103 -7.40 -2.58 -4.62
N GLU A 104 -6.56 -3.31 -5.35
CA GLU A 104 -5.70 -4.33 -4.74
C GLU A 104 -4.77 -3.74 -3.66
N SER A 105 -4.22 -2.53 -3.91
CA SER A 105 -3.39 -1.84 -2.93
C SER A 105 -4.18 -1.51 -1.66
N GLN A 106 -5.41 -1.00 -1.80
CA GLN A 106 -6.28 -0.71 -0.66
C GLN A 106 -6.68 -1.97 0.10
N SER A 107 -6.93 -3.07 -0.59
CA SER A 107 -7.22 -4.36 0.05
C SER A 107 -6.01 -4.88 0.84
N ARG A 108 -4.79 -4.71 0.31
CA ARG A 108 -3.54 -5.01 1.04
C ARG A 108 -3.36 -4.11 2.27
N ASP A 109 -3.74 -2.84 2.18
CA ASP A 109 -3.70 -1.95 3.34
C ASP A 109 -4.65 -2.42 4.44
N VAL A 110 -5.89 -2.74 4.07
CA VAL A 110 -6.87 -3.31 5.02
C VAL A 110 -6.33 -4.57 5.66
N LEU A 111 -5.78 -5.50 4.88
CA LEU A 111 -5.19 -6.72 5.40
C LEU A 111 -4.03 -6.44 6.36
N ALA A 112 -3.15 -5.49 6.03
CA ALA A 112 -2.05 -5.09 6.89
C ALA A 112 -2.55 -4.60 8.26
N TYR A 113 -3.64 -3.83 8.29
CA TYR A 113 -4.27 -3.42 9.55
C TYR A 113 -4.89 -4.61 10.28
N VAL A 114 -5.66 -5.46 9.61
CA VAL A 114 -6.26 -6.67 10.19
C VAL A 114 -5.21 -7.56 10.86
N ARG A 115 -4.01 -7.67 10.28
CA ARG A 115 -2.88 -8.41 10.87
C ARG A 115 -2.33 -7.79 12.16
N THR A 116 -2.70 -6.56 12.49
CA THR A 116 -2.33 -5.93 13.76
C THR A 116 -3.35 -6.20 14.88
N LEU A 117 -4.56 -6.63 14.51
CA LEU A 117 -5.63 -6.91 15.48
C LEU A 117 -5.31 -8.17 16.30
N GLY A 118 -5.63 -8.16 17.57
CA GLY A 118 -5.43 -9.32 18.46
C GLY A 118 -3.97 -9.66 18.79
N LYS A 119 -3.07 -8.66 18.72
CA LYS A 119 -1.69 -8.79 19.20
C LYS A 119 -1.59 -8.32 20.63
#